data_e055a273393ee014e3dd1f75237889ff
#
_entry.id   e055a273393ee014e3dd1f75237889ff
#
_cell.length_a   1.000
_cell.length_b   1.000
_cell.length_c   1.000
_cell.angle_alpha   90.00
_cell.angle_beta   90.00
_cell.angle_gamma   90.00
#
_symmetry.space_group_name_H-M   'P 1'
#
loop_
_entity.id
_entity.type
_entity.pdbx_description
1 polymer ?
#
loop_
_entity_poly.entity_id
_entity_poly.type
_entity_poly.pdbx_seq_one_letter_code
_entity_poly.pdbx_strand_id
1 'polypeptide(L)'
;MHITDLRHFLDKSGAIGPVKGPARAMAQFNVDAVAHASDRTSEILPAPKCFKCKKGVVEAVLAQDNAVVWVCPKCRKEGRISNWQGSLWDLRNRPPMSG
;
A
#
# COMPACT_ATOMS: atom_id res chain seq x y z
N MET A 1 3.43 -15.08 5.73
CA MET A 1 3.57 -13.75 5.09
C MET A 1 2.70 -13.67 3.86
N HIS A 2 2.00 -12.58 3.68
CA HIS A 2 1.22 -12.33 2.47
C HIS A 2 2.15 -11.74 1.40
N ILE A 3 2.19 -12.39 0.25
CA ILE A 3 2.99 -11.91 -0.89
C ILE A 3 2.02 -11.45 -1.96
N THR A 4 2.08 -10.16 -2.29
CA THR A 4 1.12 -9.53 -3.20
C THR A 4 1.85 -8.88 -4.37
N ASP A 5 1.32 -9.11 -5.57
CA ASP A 5 1.68 -8.34 -6.76
C ASP A 5 0.58 -7.31 -6.94
N LEU A 6 0.90 -6.04 -6.80
CA LEU A 6 -0.11 -4.98 -6.84
C LEU A 6 -0.90 -4.98 -8.15
N ARG A 7 -0.27 -5.40 -9.25
CA ARG A 7 -0.95 -5.42 -10.55
C ARG A 7 -2.17 -6.32 -10.57
N HIS A 8 -2.24 -7.33 -9.69
CA HIS A 8 -3.41 -8.22 -9.60
C HIS A 8 -4.66 -7.49 -9.14
N PHE A 9 -4.53 -6.35 -8.51
CA PHE A 9 -5.67 -5.57 -8.02
C PHE A 9 -6.01 -4.38 -8.91
N LEU A 10 -5.25 -4.19 -10.00
CA LEU A 10 -5.44 -3.04 -10.88
C LEU A 10 -6.06 -3.48 -12.20
N ASP A 11 -6.89 -2.60 -12.77
CA ASP A 11 -7.45 -2.82 -14.10
C ASP A 11 -6.52 -2.25 -15.18
N LYS A 12 -6.98 -2.28 -16.42
CA LYS A 12 -6.17 -1.82 -17.55
C LYS A 12 -5.83 -0.34 -17.48
N SER A 13 -6.64 0.46 -16.79
CA SER A 13 -6.37 1.89 -16.63
C SER A 13 -5.44 2.19 -15.46
N GLY A 14 -5.06 1.19 -14.68
CA GLY A 14 -4.24 1.35 -13.48
C GLY A 14 -5.04 1.68 -12.24
N ALA A 15 -6.37 1.73 -12.33
CA ALA A 15 -7.22 1.94 -11.17
C ALA A 15 -7.51 0.63 -10.47
N ILE A 16 -8.07 0.71 -9.25
CA ILE A 16 -8.45 -0.49 -8.50
C ILE A 16 -9.54 -1.23 -9.25
N GLY A 17 -9.28 -2.50 -9.63
CA GLY A 17 -10.22 -3.31 -10.40
C GLY A 17 -11.46 -3.73 -9.61
N PRO A 18 -11.32 -4.38 -8.43
CA PRO A 18 -12.49 -4.78 -7.65
C PRO A 18 -13.29 -3.57 -7.19
N VAL A 19 -14.63 -3.63 -7.36
CA VAL A 19 -15.49 -2.48 -7.04
C VAL A 19 -16.16 -2.60 -5.67
N LYS A 20 -16.20 -3.79 -5.08
CA LYS A 20 -16.83 -3.99 -3.76
C LYS A 20 -16.36 -5.30 -3.13
N GLY A 21 -16.72 -5.51 -1.87
CA GLY A 21 -16.49 -6.74 -1.14
C GLY A 21 -15.07 -6.89 -0.62
N PRO A 22 -14.70 -8.10 -0.13
CA PRO A 22 -13.38 -8.33 0.44
C PRO A 22 -12.23 -8.05 -0.53
N ALA A 23 -12.42 -8.32 -1.82
CA ALA A 23 -11.38 -8.02 -2.81
C ALA A 23 -11.11 -6.53 -2.92
N ARG A 24 -12.15 -5.70 -2.84
CA ARG A 24 -11.99 -4.23 -2.85
C ARG A 24 -11.26 -3.76 -1.60
N ALA A 25 -11.63 -4.31 -0.44
CA ALA A 25 -10.99 -3.93 0.82
C ALA A 25 -9.51 -4.30 0.83
N MET A 26 -9.16 -5.48 0.31
CA MET A 26 -7.77 -5.91 0.20
C MET A 26 -6.99 -5.01 -0.78
N ALA A 27 -7.59 -4.71 -1.93
CA ALA A 27 -6.96 -3.83 -2.90
C ALA A 27 -6.70 -2.45 -2.31
N GLN A 28 -7.69 -1.88 -1.60
CA GLN A 28 -7.54 -0.58 -0.97
C GLN A 28 -6.44 -0.60 0.08
N PHE A 29 -6.38 -1.65 0.90
CA PHE A 29 -5.31 -1.80 1.88
C PHE A 29 -3.93 -1.77 1.21
N ASN A 30 -3.75 -2.54 0.14
CA ASN A 30 -2.45 -2.62 -0.53
C ASN A 30 -2.04 -1.28 -1.15
N VAL A 31 -2.96 -0.59 -1.82
CA VAL A 31 -2.60 0.70 -2.43
C VAL A 31 -2.32 1.77 -1.37
N ASP A 32 -3.04 1.75 -0.26
CA ASP A 32 -2.80 2.68 0.84
C ASP A 32 -1.43 2.44 1.48
N ALA A 33 -1.03 1.17 1.63
CA ALA A 33 0.29 0.83 2.16
C ALA A 33 1.40 1.31 1.21
N VAL A 34 1.20 1.13 -0.09
CA VAL A 34 2.17 1.61 -1.10
C VAL A 34 2.28 3.12 -1.07
N ALA A 35 1.15 3.83 -1.03
CA ALA A 35 1.16 5.28 -0.98
C ALA A 35 1.90 5.79 0.26
N HIS A 36 1.60 5.21 1.42
CA HIS A 36 2.25 5.60 2.66
C HIS A 36 3.76 5.36 2.61
N ALA A 37 4.18 4.16 2.18
CA ALA A 37 5.59 3.79 2.20
C ALA A 37 6.42 4.53 1.15
N SER A 38 5.82 4.86 0.01
CA SER A 38 6.54 5.51 -1.09
C SER A 38 6.55 7.04 -1.00
N ASP A 39 5.69 7.64 -0.19
CA ASP A 39 5.58 9.10 -0.10
C ASP A 39 6.79 9.67 0.63
N ARG A 40 7.53 10.53 -0.06
CA ARG A 40 8.73 11.18 0.46
C ARG A 40 8.51 12.65 0.80
N THR A 41 7.28 13.12 0.72
CA THR A 41 6.96 14.50 1.06
C THR A 41 6.80 14.65 2.57
N SER A 42 6.83 15.89 3.06
CA SER A 42 6.60 16.15 4.48
C SER A 42 5.16 15.86 4.91
N GLU A 43 4.26 15.70 3.95
CA GLU A 43 2.87 15.39 4.21
C GLU A 43 2.61 13.91 3.96
N ILE A 44 3.26 13.05 4.74
CA ILE A 44 3.14 11.61 4.58
C ILE A 44 1.71 11.18 4.86
N LEU A 45 1.13 10.43 3.90
CA LEU A 45 -0.20 9.89 4.06
C LEU A 45 -0.22 8.86 5.19
N PRO A 46 -1.33 8.78 5.96
CA PRO A 46 -1.39 7.81 7.06
C PRO A 46 -1.35 6.37 6.55
N ALA A 47 -0.72 5.51 7.34
CA ALA A 47 -0.72 4.09 7.03
C ALA A 47 -2.12 3.51 7.21
N PRO A 48 -2.48 2.46 6.45
CA PRO A 48 -3.80 1.86 6.57
C PRO A 48 -3.93 1.02 7.83
N LYS A 49 -5.17 0.77 8.23
CA LYS A 49 -5.45 -0.19 9.28
C LYS A 49 -5.27 -1.60 8.73
N CYS A 50 -4.87 -2.53 9.60
CA CYS A 50 -4.69 -3.92 9.21
C CYS A 50 -6.01 -4.49 8.67
N PHE A 51 -5.93 -5.16 7.51
CA PHE A 51 -7.11 -5.75 6.90
C PHE A 51 -7.63 -6.95 7.69
N LYS A 52 -6.79 -7.57 8.50
CA LYS A 52 -7.14 -8.76 9.26
C LYS A 52 -7.82 -8.43 10.58
N CYS A 53 -7.12 -7.69 11.45
CA CYS A 53 -7.67 -7.39 12.78
C CYS A 53 -8.46 -6.08 12.82
N LYS A 54 -8.25 -5.20 11.85
CA LYS A 54 -8.94 -3.90 11.71
C LYS A 54 -8.75 -2.95 12.88
N LYS A 55 -7.88 -3.29 13.83
CA LYS A 55 -7.64 -2.48 15.03
C LYS A 55 -6.27 -1.80 15.03
N GLY A 56 -5.26 -2.45 14.47
CA GLY A 56 -3.92 -1.90 14.42
C GLY A 56 -3.65 -1.14 13.14
N VAL A 57 -2.85 -0.08 13.24
CA VAL A 57 -2.34 0.62 12.07
C VAL A 57 -1.04 -0.06 11.68
N VAL A 58 -0.90 -0.47 10.42
CA VAL A 58 0.30 -1.20 10.01
C VAL A 58 1.50 -0.27 9.89
N GLU A 59 2.68 -0.84 10.05
CA GLU A 59 3.94 -0.18 9.74
C GLU A 59 4.37 -0.65 8.36
N ALA A 60 4.53 0.28 7.41
CA ALA A 60 4.87 -0.04 6.04
C ALA A 60 6.09 0.77 5.61
N VAL A 61 7.10 0.07 5.09
CA VAL A 61 8.37 0.68 4.67
C VAL A 61 8.84 0.06 3.37
N LEU A 62 9.76 0.74 2.69
CA LEU A 62 10.42 0.19 1.51
C LEU A 62 11.60 -0.68 1.94
N ALA A 63 11.64 -1.92 1.46
CA ALA A 63 12.75 -2.81 1.67
C ALA A 63 13.89 -2.53 0.67
N GLN A 64 15.02 -3.21 0.85
CA GLN A 64 16.19 -3.02 -0.02
C GLN A 64 15.90 -3.37 -1.49
N ASP A 65 15.03 -4.32 -1.73
CA ASP A 65 14.61 -4.72 -3.08
C ASP A 65 13.44 -3.88 -3.62
N ASN A 66 13.13 -2.78 -2.95
CA ASN A 66 12.04 -1.87 -3.28
C ASN A 66 10.63 -2.44 -3.10
N ALA A 67 10.47 -3.62 -2.52
CA ALA A 67 9.14 -4.08 -2.14
C ALA A 67 8.63 -3.27 -0.95
N VAL A 68 7.32 -3.08 -0.88
CA VAL A 68 6.71 -2.50 0.33
C VAL A 68 6.50 -3.63 1.32
N VAL A 69 7.13 -3.53 2.48
CA VAL A 69 6.98 -4.52 3.55
C VAL A 69 6.14 -3.89 4.65
N TRP A 70 5.11 -4.60 5.10
CA TRP A 70 4.24 -4.09 6.15
C TRP A 70 4.06 -5.13 7.24
N VAL A 71 3.80 -4.66 8.44
CA VAL A 71 3.52 -5.50 9.60
C VAL A 71 2.47 -4.81 10.47
N CYS A 72 1.54 -5.60 11.01
CA CYS A 72 0.59 -5.11 11.99
C CYS A 72 1.14 -5.40 13.38
N PRO A 73 1.40 -4.37 14.21
CA PRO A 73 1.96 -4.61 15.55
C PRO A 73 0.97 -5.27 16.51
N LYS A 74 -0.33 -5.26 16.19
CA LYS A 74 -1.34 -5.86 17.06
C LYS A 74 -1.52 -7.36 16.82
N CYS A 75 -1.78 -7.76 15.57
CA CYS A 75 -2.02 -9.18 15.26
C CYS A 75 -0.80 -9.87 14.65
N ARG A 76 0.26 -9.10 14.39
CA ARG A 76 1.53 -9.59 13.84
C ARG A 76 1.44 -10.16 12.42
N LYS A 77 0.37 -9.88 11.69
CA LYS A 77 0.33 -10.17 10.27
C LYS A 77 1.36 -9.31 9.55
N GLU A 78 1.98 -9.89 8.53
CA GLU A 78 2.97 -9.17 7.74
C GLU A 78 2.85 -9.54 6.27
N GLY A 79 3.38 -8.70 5.39
CA GLY A 79 3.35 -8.98 3.98
C GLY A 79 4.31 -8.13 3.18
N ARG A 80 4.42 -8.47 1.89
CA ARG A 80 5.23 -7.76 0.91
C ARG A 80 4.38 -7.43 -0.29
N ILE A 81 4.57 -6.25 -0.85
CA ILE A 81 3.86 -5.81 -2.05
C ILE A 81 4.92 -5.47 -3.10
N SER A 82 4.83 -6.14 -4.25
CA SER A 82 5.75 -5.92 -5.36
C SER A 82 5.01 -5.33 -6.57
N ASN A 83 5.77 -4.90 -7.56
CA ASN A 83 5.23 -4.37 -8.83
C ASN A 83 4.29 -3.17 -8.64
N TRP A 84 4.60 -2.35 -7.62
CA TRP A 84 3.85 -1.11 -7.35
C TRP A 84 4.48 0.09 -8.04
N GLN A 85 5.70 -0.05 -8.54
CA GLN A 85 6.43 1.03 -9.19
C GLN A 85 5.70 1.46 -10.47
N GLY A 86 5.54 2.76 -10.62
CA GLY A 86 4.83 3.31 -11.78
C GLY A 86 3.32 3.31 -11.66
N SER A 87 2.77 2.76 -10.57
CA SER A 87 1.33 2.81 -10.34
C SER A 87 0.91 4.21 -9.88
N LEU A 88 -0.42 4.44 -9.84
CA LEU A 88 -0.96 5.72 -9.35
C LEU A 88 -0.61 5.98 -7.90
N TRP A 89 -0.26 4.95 -7.14
CA TRP A 89 0.08 5.06 -5.72
C TRP A 89 1.58 5.08 -5.46
N ASP A 90 2.40 5.09 -6.52
CA ASP A 90 3.84 5.28 -6.42
C ASP A 90 4.11 6.77 -6.25
N LEU A 91 4.35 7.18 -5.01
CA LEU A 91 4.51 8.59 -4.67
C LEU A 91 5.97 9.02 -4.49
N ARG A 92 6.92 8.18 -4.93
CA ARG A 92 8.35 8.49 -4.77
C ARG A 92 8.74 9.80 -5.44
N ASN A 93 8.15 10.09 -6.58
CA ASN A 93 8.46 11.28 -7.37
C ASN A 93 7.35 12.31 -7.35
N ARG A 94 6.42 12.20 -6.39
CA ARG A 94 5.36 13.18 -6.27
C ARG A 94 5.97 14.55 -5.97
N PRO A 95 5.63 15.59 -6.76
CA PRO A 95 6.16 16.90 -6.46
C PRO A 95 5.70 17.38 -5.08
N PRO A 96 6.56 18.10 -4.34
CA PRO A 96 6.12 18.65 -3.06
C PRO A 96 4.94 19.60 -3.29
N MET A 97 4.01 19.57 -2.36
CA MET A 97 2.88 20.50 -2.36
C MET A 97 3.39 21.87 -1.97
N SER A 98 4.08 22.51 -2.88
CA SER A 98 4.42 23.93 -2.68
C SER A 98 3.19 24.73 -3.06
N GLY A 99 2.70 25.44 -2.15
CA GLY A 99 1.53 26.28 -2.35
C GLY A 99 1.51 27.01 -3.65
#